data_bd68511b684ddc39493af182cc22eb93
#
_entry.id   bd68511b684ddc39493af182cc22eb93
#
_cell.length_a   1.000
_cell.length_b   1.000
_cell.length_c   1.000
_cell.angle_alpha   90.00
_cell.angle_beta   90.00
_cell.angle_gamma   90.00
#
_symmetry.space_group_name_H-M   'P 1'
#
loop_
_entity.id
_entity.type
_entity.pdbx_description
1 polymer ?
#
loop_
_entity_poly.entity_id
_entity_poly.type
_entity_poly.pdbx_seq_one_letter_code
_entity_poly.pdbx_strand_id
1 'polypeptide(L)'
;MLTRTFLKHAFLAVAVCTMLCALTSTLRAAQQATTPNLKPYQTLAQEALKLVTAKDMKGASKKMDELEGKWDASGLNQTLPNIDSEMDAAKDAVGSGDAKKATAELNTYLGLLARASKPAKK
;
A
#
# COMPACT_ATOMS: atom_id res chain seq x y z
N MET A 1 46.39 -29.18 -13.57
CA MET A 1 45.88 -28.20 -14.53
C MET A 1 44.38 -27.96 -14.44
N LEU A 2 43.60 -28.95 -14.06
CA LEU A 2 42.13 -28.83 -13.88
C LEU A 2 41.78 -27.95 -12.67
N THR A 3 42.60 -27.87 -11.64
CA THR A 3 42.35 -27.09 -10.43
C THR A 3 42.47 -25.56 -10.64
N ARG A 4 43.27 -25.13 -11.60
CA ARG A 4 43.41 -23.70 -11.89
C ARG A 4 42.23 -23.10 -12.67
N THR A 5 41.61 -23.89 -13.51
CA THR A 5 40.41 -23.47 -14.26
C THR A 5 39.17 -23.40 -13.35
N PHE A 6 39.09 -24.25 -12.34
CA PHE A 6 38.00 -24.23 -11.36
C PHE A 6 38.03 -22.99 -10.48
N LEU A 7 39.24 -22.55 -10.07
CA LEU A 7 39.40 -21.36 -9.26
C LEU A 7 39.01 -20.08 -9.98
N LYS A 8 39.29 -19.99 -11.29
CA LYS A 8 38.93 -18.82 -12.08
C LYS A 8 37.44 -18.66 -12.27
N HIS A 9 36.72 -19.76 -12.41
CA HIS A 9 35.26 -19.74 -12.57
C HIS A 9 34.54 -19.42 -11.24
N ALA A 10 35.07 -19.89 -10.13
CA ALA A 10 34.51 -19.57 -8.82
C ALA A 10 34.68 -18.09 -8.47
N PHE A 11 35.78 -17.48 -8.86
CA PHE A 11 36.03 -16.06 -8.63
C PHE A 11 35.10 -15.14 -9.42
N LEU A 12 34.79 -15.51 -10.66
CA LEU A 12 33.87 -14.76 -11.52
C LEU A 12 32.43 -14.82 -11.00
N ALA A 13 32.00 -15.94 -10.47
CA ALA A 13 30.65 -16.11 -9.93
C ALA A 13 30.42 -15.24 -8.68
N VAL A 14 31.42 -15.14 -7.81
CA VAL A 14 31.33 -14.31 -6.59
C VAL A 14 31.30 -12.82 -6.91
N ALA A 15 32.05 -12.37 -7.92
CA ALA A 15 32.07 -10.97 -8.33
C ALA A 15 30.72 -10.52 -8.93
N VAL A 16 30.07 -11.39 -9.69
CA VAL A 16 28.76 -11.10 -10.31
C VAL A 16 27.67 -11.03 -9.23
N CYS A 17 27.69 -11.90 -8.23
CA CYS A 17 26.75 -11.85 -7.11
C CYS A 17 26.86 -10.57 -6.28
N THR A 18 28.09 -10.08 -6.06
CA THR A 18 28.32 -8.86 -5.29
C THR A 18 27.79 -7.61 -6.02
N MET A 19 27.94 -7.54 -7.32
CA MET A 19 27.42 -6.43 -8.12
C MET A 19 25.90 -6.39 -8.15
N LEU A 20 25.24 -7.53 -8.25
CA LEU A 20 23.78 -7.63 -8.24
C LEU A 20 23.17 -7.22 -6.91
N CYS A 21 23.81 -7.55 -5.79
CA CYS A 21 23.36 -7.14 -4.46
C CYS A 21 23.48 -5.63 -4.24
N ALA A 22 24.52 -4.98 -4.76
CA ALA A 22 24.70 -3.55 -4.66
C ALA A 22 23.65 -2.77 -5.46
N LEU A 23 23.30 -3.24 -6.64
CA LEU A 23 22.28 -2.63 -7.50
C LEU A 23 20.87 -2.73 -6.88
N THR A 24 20.53 -3.87 -6.27
CA THR A 24 19.25 -4.05 -5.60
C THR A 24 19.11 -3.15 -4.36
N SER A 25 20.18 -2.95 -3.61
CA SER A 25 20.17 -2.06 -2.44
C SER A 25 19.96 -0.59 -2.83
N THR A 26 20.57 -0.15 -3.93
CA THR A 26 20.41 1.23 -4.43
C THR A 26 18.99 1.50 -4.93
N LEU A 27 18.36 0.53 -5.58
CA LEU A 27 16.97 0.63 -6.05
C LEU A 27 15.97 0.69 -4.89
N ARG A 28 16.19 -0.07 -3.82
CA ARG A 28 15.35 -0.02 -2.63
C ARG A 28 15.42 1.32 -1.91
N ALA A 29 16.59 1.91 -1.81
CA ALA A 29 16.77 3.22 -1.19
C ALA A 29 16.05 4.32 -1.99
N ALA A 30 16.09 4.26 -3.32
CA ALA A 30 15.39 5.20 -4.20
C ALA A 30 13.86 5.05 -4.09
N GLN A 31 13.34 3.83 -3.95
CA GLN A 31 11.91 3.58 -3.78
C GLN A 31 11.38 4.04 -2.41
N GLN A 32 12.19 3.98 -1.36
CA GLN A 32 11.80 4.42 -0.02
C GLN A 32 11.74 5.95 0.10
N ALA A 33 12.41 6.68 -0.77
CA ALA A 33 12.41 8.15 -0.76
C ALA A 33 11.16 8.77 -1.41
N THR A 34 10.35 7.98 -2.14
CA THR A 34 9.15 8.47 -2.81
C THR A 34 7.92 8.30 -1.92
N THR A 35 7.25 9.41 -1.61
CA THR A 35 5.95 9.38 -0.92
C THR A 35 4.91 8.77 -1.86
N PRO A 36 4.16 7.74 -1.42
CA PRO A 36 3.14 7.15 -2.28
C PRO A 36 2.01 8.14 -2.56
N ASN A 37 1.48 8.12 -3.79
CA ASN A 37 0.34 8.96 -4.15
C ASN A 37 -0.94 8.29 -3.63
N LEU A 38 -1.48 8.81 -2.54
CA LEU A 38 -2.68 8.29 -1.88
C LEU A 38 -3.98 8.99 -2.32
N LYS A 39 -3.88 9.97 -3.22
CA LYS A 39 -5.02 10.75 -3.68
C LYS A 39 -6.16 9.93 -4.30
N PRO A 40 -5.90 8.92 -5.14
CA PRO A 40 -6.97 8.07 -5.67
C PRO A 40 -7.75 7.34 -4.59
N TYR A 41 -7.09 6.89 -3.54
CA TYR A 41 -7.71 6.19 -2.40
C TYR A 41 -8.54 7.14 -1.55
N GLN A 42 -8.08 8.37 -1.36
CA GLN A 42 -8.84 9.41 -0.68
C GLN A 42 -10.15 9.70 -1.43
N THR A 43 -10.09 9.80 -2.74
CA THR A 43 -11.27 10.06 -3.58
C THR A 43 -12.29 8.93 -3.44
N LEU A 44 -11.86 7.67 -3.55
CA LEU A 44 -12.75 6.51 -3.41
C LEU A 44 -13.37 6.42 -2.02
N ALA A 45 -12.57 6.70 -0.97
CA ALA A 45 -13.07 6.69 0.40
C ALA A 45 -14.10 7.81 0.64
N GLN A 46 -13.88 8.99 0.07
CA GLN A 46 -14.83 10.11 0.14
C GLN A 46 -16.13 9.79 -0.60
N GLU A 47 -16.04 9.14 -1.75
CA GLU A 47 -17.23 8.69 -2.50
C GLU A 47 -18.01 7.65 -1.69
N ALA A 48 -17.32 6.69 -1.08
CA ALA A 48 -17.95 5.71 -0.19
C ALA A 48 -18.64 6.40 0.99
N LEU A 49 -17.99 7.39 1.60
CA LEU A 49 -18.56 8.15 2.71
C LEU A 49 -19.84 8.90 2.31
N LYS A 50 -19.85 9.51 1.13
CA LYS A 50 -21.05 10.17 0.58
C LYS A 50 -22.21 9.18 0.41
N LEU A 51 -21.91 7.99 -0.08
CA LEU A 51 -22.91 6.94 -0.28
C LEU A 51 -23.44 6.43 1.06
N VAL A 52 -22.58 6.27 2.07
CA VAL A 52 -23.00 5.93 3.44
C VAL A 52 -23.91 7.00 4.01
N THR A 53 -23.57 8.27 3.83
CA THR A 53 -24.39 9.40 4.29
C THR A 53 -25.76 9.42 3.58
N ALA A 54 -25.79 9.04 2.31
CA ALA A 54 -27.03 8.90 1.54
C ALA A 54 -27.79 7.59 1.84
N LYS A 55 -27.28 6.77 2.76
CA LYS A 55 -27.83 5.46 3.14
C LYS A 55 -27.80 4.44 2.00
N ASP A 56 -26.94 4.65 1.00
CA ASP A 56 -26.69 3.68 -0.07
C ASP A 56 -25.50 2.79 0.31
N MET A 57 -25.77 1.83 1.19
CA MET A 57 -24.73 0.92 1.69
C MET A 57 -24.24 -0.03 0.60
N LYS A 58 -25.08 -0.39 -0.35
CA LYS A 58 -24.72 -1.24 -1.48
C LYS A 58 -23.72 -0.53 -2.40
N GLY A 59 -23.99 0.72 -2.74
CA GLY A 59 -23.07 1.55 -3.52
C GLY A 59 -21.77 1.79 -2.80
N ALA A 60 -21.83 2.07 -1.50
CA ALA A 60 -20.65 2.24 -0.65
C ALA A 60 -19.78 0.98 -0.62
N SER A 61 -20.40 -0.20 -0.51
CA SER A 61 -19.68 -1.48 -0.53
C SER A 61 -18.93 -1.68 -1.84
N LYS A 62 -19.52 -1.35 -2.97
CA LYS A 62 -18.85 -1.42 -4.28
C LYS A 62 -17.64 -0.51 -4.35
N LYS A 63 -17.74 0.70 -3.81
CA LYS A 63 -16.62 1.64 -3.75
C LYS A 63 -15.49 1.13 -2.86
N MET A 64 -15.82 0.49 -1.75
CA MET A 64 -14.82 -0.11 -0.87
C MET A 64 -14.12 -1.31 -1.54
N ASP A 65 -14.84 -2.12 -2.29
CA ASP A 65 -14.28 -3.22 -3.07
C ASP A 65 -13.30 -2.70 -4.15
N GLU A 66 -13.68 -1.64 -4.83
CA GLU A 66 -12.83 -0.98 -5.83
C GLU A 66 -11.56 -0.42 -5.18
N LEU A 67 -11.71 0.22 -4.03
CA LEU A 67 -10.59 0.79 -3.26
C LEU A 67 -9.62 -0.31 -2.81
N GLU A 68 -10.15 -1.40 -2.24
CA GLU A 68 -9.33 -2.54 -1.81
C GLU A 68 -8.55 -3.15 -2.97
N GLY A 69 -9.20 -3.37 -4.11
CA GLY A 69 -8.54 -3.92 -5.28
C GLY A 69 -7.38 -3.07 -5.77
N LYS A 70 -7.55 -1.75 -5.81
CA LYS A 70 -6.48 -0.82 -6.18
C LYS A 70 -5.38 -0.74 -5.13
N TRP A 71 -5.76 -0.77 -3.86
CA TRP A 71 -4.85 -0.75 -2.71
C TRP A 71 -3.91 -1.96 -2.74
N ASP A 72 -4.48 -3.15 -2.87
CA ASP A 72 -3.73 -4.40 -2.93
C ASP A 72 -2.84 -4.47 -4.18
N ALA A 73 -3.35 -4.03 -5.32
CA ALA A 73 -2.59 -4.02 -6.57
C ALA A 73 -1.35 -3.11 -6.50
N SER A 74 -1.38 -2.05 -5.69
CA SER A 74 -0.24 -1.16 -5.50
C SER A 74 0.70 -1.60 -4.38
N GLY A 75 0.41 -2.69 -3.67
CA GLY A 75 1.25 -3.22 -2.58
C GLY A 75 1.18 -2.39 -1.30
N LEU A 76 0.22 -1.48 -1.19
CA LEU A 76 0.07 -0.63 -0.01
C LEU A 76 -0.37 -1.39 1.24
N ASN A 77 -1.03 -2.55 1.06
CA ASN A 77 -1.35 -3.47 2.14
C ASN A 77 -0.10 -3.94 2.89
N GLN A 78 1.03 -4.07 2.20
CA GLN A 78 2.32 -4.45 2.79
C GLN A 78 3.11 -3.23 3.29
N THR A 79 3.04 -2.12 2.57
CA THR A 79 3.79 -0.90 2.86
C THR A 79 3.18 -0.11 4.03
N LEU A 80 1.86 -0.07 4.10
CA LEU A 80 1.10 0.69 5.11
C LEU A 80 0.10 -0.22 5.83
N PRO A 81 0.58 -1.21 6.60
CA PRO A 81 -0.31 -2.22 7.22
C PRO A 81 -1.30 -1.64 8.23
N ASN A 82 -0.94 -0.56 8.91
CA ASN A 82 -1.86 0.09 9.87
C ASN A 82 -3.05 0.75 9.16
N ILE A 83 -2.79 1.36 8.01
CA ILE A 83 -3.85 1.96 7.19
C ILE A 83 -4.69 0.87 6.52
N ASP A 84 -4.05 -0.21 6.10
CA ASP A 84 -4.73 -1.39 5.54
C ASP A 84 -5.75 -1.96 6.53
N SER A 85 -5.36 -2.13 7.79
CA SER A 85 -6.26 -2.61 8.86
C SER A 85 -7.47 -1.70 9.04
N GLU A 86 -7.28 -0.39 8.96
CA GLU A 86 -8.36 0.57 9.08
C GLU A 86 -9.29 0.54 7.85
N MET A 87 -8.73 0.32 6.68
CA MET A 87 -9.52 0.12 5.44
C MET A 87 -10.41 -1.12 5.56
N ASP A 88 -9.87 -2.22 6.09
CA ASP A 88 -10.63 -3.45 6.33
C ASP A 88 -11.76 -3.20 7.33
N ALA A 89 -11.49 -2.48 8.41
CA ALA A 89 -12.49 -2.11 9.40
C ALA A 89 -13.61 -1.26 8.79
N ALA A 90 -13.26 -0.31 7.93
CA ALA A 90 -14.23 0.51 7.21
C ALA A 90 -15.08 -0.33 6.26
N LYS A 91 -14.45 -1.25 5.53
CA LYS A 91 -15.13 -2.17 4.63
C LYS A 91 -16.13 -3.06 5.38
N ASP A 92 -15.72 -3.62 6.50
CA ASP A 92 -16.55 -4.46 7.34
C ASP A 92 -17.76 -3.68 7.89
N ALA A 93 -17.54 -2.44 8.32
CA ALA A 93 -18.62 -1.58 8.83
C ALA A 93 -19.64 -1.24 7.73
N VAL A 94 -19.18 -0.97 6.51
CA VAL A 94 -20.05 -0.75 5.36
C VAL A 94 -20.82 -2.03 5.04
N GLY A 95 -20.16 -3.17 5.03
CA GLY A 95 -20.77 -4.48 4.77
C GLY A 95 -21.81 -4.89 5.80
N SER A 96 -21.64 -4.47 7.07
CA SER A 96 -22.62 -4.74 8.14
C SER A 96 -23.87 -3.86 8.06
N GLY A 97 -23.87 -2.82 7.23
CA GLY A 97 -24.98 -1.90 7.09
C GLY A 97 -25.11 -0.87 8.20
N ASP A 98 -24.13 -0.76 9.08
CA ASP A 98 -24.10 0.21 10.18
C ASP A 98 -23.52 1.54 9.68
N ALA A 99 -24.39 2.46 9.29
CA ALA A 99 -24.02 3.76 8.72
C ALA A 99 -23.18 4.60 9.69
N LYS A 100 -23.50 4.56 10.98
CA LYS A 100 -22.79 5.32 12.01
C LYS A 100 -21.34 4.81 12.17
N LYS A 101 -21.19 3.51 12.27
CA LYS A 101 -19.88 2.86 12.38
C LYS A 101 -19.07 3.06 11.09
N ALA A 102 -19.70 2.86 9.94
CA ALA A 102 -19.05 3.06 8.64
C ALA A 102 -18.55 4.49 8.47
N THR A 103 -19.32 5.48 8.88
CA THR A 103 -18.90 6.89 8.85
C THR A 103 -17.68 7.14 9.73
N ALA A 104 -17.69 6.60 10.94
CA ALA A 104 -16.57 6.75 11.88
C ALA A 104 -15.29 6.11 11.33
N GLU A 105 -15.38 4.87 10.83
CA GLU A 105 -14.22 4.14 10.30
C GLU A 105 -13.69 4.79 9.01
N LEU A 106 -14.56 5.24 8.12
CA LEU A 106 -14.14 5.94 6.89
C LEU A 106 -13.44 7.27 7.20
N ASN A 107 -13.93 8.01 8.18
CA ASN A 107 -13.28 9.26 8.62
C ASN A 107 -11.90 8.98 9.22
N THR A 108 -11.75 7.92 10.01
CA THR A 108 -10.46 7.50 10.55
C THR A 108 -9.50 7.10 9.42
N TYR A 109 -9.97 6.32 8.46
CA TYR A 109 -9.20 5.92 7.29
C TYR A 109 -8.73 7.14 6.49
N LEU A 110 -9.62 8.09 6.21
CA LEU A 110 -9.30 9.32 5.50
C LEU A 110 -8.26 10.16 6.25
N GLY A 111 -8.37 10.22 7.57
CA GLY A 111 -7.39 10.91 8.44
C GLY A 111 -6.01 10.29 8.35
N LEU A 112 -5.93 8.96 8.35
CA LEU A 112 -4.67 8.24 8.20
C LEU A 112 -4.05 8.47 6.82
N LEU A 113 -4.85 8.45 5.76
CA LEU A 113 -4.38 8.75 4.40
C LEU A 113 -3.83 10.17 4.29
N ALA A 114 -4.50 11.13 4.89
CA ALA A 114 -4.06 12.51 4.89
C ALA A 114 -2.72 12.70 5.61
N ARG A 115 -2.51 11.99 6.73
CA ARG A 115 -1.23 12.02 7.45
C ARG A 115 -0.11 11.38 6.66
N ALA A 116 -0.39 10.23 6.03
CA ALA A 116 0.60 9.50 5.26
C ALA A 116 0.99 10.21 3.96
N SER A 117 0.11 11.06 3.41
CA SER A 117 0.39 11.82 2.20
C SER A 117 1.19 13.09 2.44
N LYS A 118 1.39 13.50 3.70
CA LYS A 118 2.23 14.65 4.03
C LYS A 118 3.70 14.25 3.95
N PRO A 119 4.56 15.06 3.29
CA PRO A 119 5.98 14.80 3.33
C PRO A 119 6.51 14.89 4.76
N ALA A 120 7.43 13.97 5.10
CA ALA A 120 8.05 13.96 6.41
C ALA A 120 8.75 15.29 6.66
N LYS A 121 8.38 15.98 7.73
CA LYS A 121 9.06 17.20 8.16
C LYS A 121 10.46 16.83 8.66
N LYS A 122 11.46 17.35 8.00
CA LYS A 122 12.83 17.26 8.50
C LYS A 122 13.03 18.20 9.69
#